data_0fc7741d14d1027b11ca2fdbd368a747
#
_entry.id   0fc7741d14d1027b11ca2fdbd368a747
#
_cell.length_a   1.000
_cell.length_b   1.000
_cell.length_c   1.000
_cell.angle_alpha   90.00
_cell.angle_beta   90.00
_cell.angle_gamma   90.00
#
_symmetry.space_group_name_H-M   'P 1'
#
loop_
_entity.id
_entity.type
_entity.pdbx_description
1 polymer ?
#
loop_
_entity_poly.entity_id
_entity_poly.type
_entity_poly.pdbx_seq_one_letter_code
_entity_poly.pdbx_strand_id
1 'polypeptide(L)'
;RAFMLDCARHMTTVENIKKLIDAAALVKMNTMHWHLTDDQGWRVEIDSHPELITVGSRRRSSDFGQYHFAEEYSGYFTKDEIREVVAYADDNYIEVIPEFDMPGHTLSVLAAYPELSCKGKPLEVGTKQGIFDDILCAGNDDSLKLVFDVLGEMIELFPGRYFHIGGDEAPKVRWKNCPKCQARMKELGLKDEEELQGWFVLQAIDFLKKHGKTAIVWNESLNSGMMPKDIIVQRWMDKKDRSVEFANNGGKMIVSEFYYYYCDYPYGMTSLKKTYSLDPYIKGLTEEGKKNVFGVECPIWTEYVCDFDLSLI
;
A
#
# COMPACT_ATOMS: atom_id res chain seq x y z
N ARG A 1 -4.89 6.88 -15.58
CA ARG A 1 -6.05 6.04 -15.20
C ARG A 1 -5.53 4.71 -14.71
N ALA A 2 -5.78 4.39 -13.44
CA ALA A 2 -5.22 3.24 -12.78
C ALA A 2 -6.31 2.31 -12.23
N PHE A 3 -5.96 1.05 -12.10
CA PHE A 3 -6.61 0.11 -11.21
C PHE A 3 -5.59 -0.39 -10.18
N MET A 4 -6.04 -0.74 -8.99
CA MET A 4 -5.23 -1.40 -7.99
C MET A 4 -5.71 -2.84 -7.80
N LEU A 5 -4.79 -3.76 -7.62
CA LEU A 5 -5.05 -5.17 -7.33
C LEU A 5 -4.38 -5.56 -6.00
N ASP A 6 -5.20 -5.93 -5.03
CA ASP A 6 -4.74 -6.51 -3.78
C ASP A 6 -4.45 -8.01 -3.97
N CYS A 7 -3.20 -8.41 -3.80
CA CYS A 7 -2.78 -9.80 -3.75
C CYS A 7 -2.38 -10.25 -2.35
N ALA A 8 -2.33 -9.32 -1.38
CA ALA A 8 -1.94 -9.65 -0.02
C ALA A 8 -3.02 -10.46 0.69
N ARG A 9 -4.30 -10.08 0.57
CA ARG A 9 -5.42 -10.81 1.20
C ARG A 9 -5.74 -12.09 0.44
N HIS A 10 -5.94 -12.01 -0.88
CA HIS A 10 -6.06 -13.20 -1.73
C HIS A 10 -5.23 -13.03 -3.00
N MET A 11 -4.38 -14.03 -3.26
CA MET A 11 -3.58 -14.06 -4.46
C MET A 11 -4.40 -14.50 -5.67
N THR A 12 -3.94 -14.09 -6.83
CA THR A 12 -4.37 -14.65 -8.11
C THR A 12 -3.16 -15.12 -8.90
N THR A 13 -3.39 -15.80 -10.02
CA THR A 13 -2.32 -16.31 -10.89
C THR A 13 -1.77 -15.22 -11.80
N VAL A 14 -0.52 -15.38 -12.26
CA VAL A 14 0.08 -14.51 -13.31
C VAL A 14 -0.82 -14.45 -14.54
N GLU A 15 -1.43 -15.57 -14.94
CA GLU A 15 -2.35 -15.60 -16.09
C GLU A 15 -3.58 -14.70 -15.87
N ASN A 16 -4.16 -14.71 -14.67
CA ASN A 16 -5.30 -13.86 -14.35
C ASN A 16 -4.90 -12.37 -14.31
N ILE A 17 -3.71 -12.05 -13.79
CA ILE A 17 -3.19 -10.69 -13.82
C ILE A 17 -3.03 -10.21 -15.27
N LYS A 18 -2.51 -11.04 -16.18
CA LYS A 18 -2.40 -10.71 -17.60
C LYS A 18 -3.75 -10.44 -18.25
N LYS A 19 -4.78 -11.23 -17.92
CA LYS A 19 -6.16 -10.98 -18.40
C LYS A 19 -6.71 -9.65 -17.90
N LEU A 20 -6.40 -9.26 -16.65
CA LEU A 20 -6.74 -7.93 -16.12
C LEU A 20 -6.01 -6.82 -16.86
N ILE A 21 -4.74 -7.00 -17.15
CA ILE A 21 -3.95 -6.06 -17.95
C ILE A 21 -4.56 -5.90 -19.34
N ASP A 22 -4.95 -7.00 -20.00
CA ASP A 22 -5.62 -6.96 -21.30
C ASP A 22 -6.94 -6.16 -21.24
N ALA A 23 -7.78 -6.44 -20.25
CA ALA A 23 -9.04 -5.72 -20.06
C ALA A 23 -8.80 -4.22 -19.78
N ALA A 24 -7.83 -3.90 -18.95
CA ALA A 24 -7.45 -2.52 -18.65
C ALA A 24 -6.93 -1.78 -19.89
N ALA A 25 -6.09 -2.44 -20.70
CA ALA A 25 -5.56 -1.89 -21.95
C ALA A 25 -6.69 -1.57 -22.96
N LEU A 26 -7.70 -2.44 -23.08
CA LEU A 26 -8.86 -2.21 -23.95
C LEU A 26 -9.62 -0.92 -23.60
N VAL A 27 -9.70 -0.56 -22.33
CA VAL A 27 -10.35 0.68 -21.85
C VAL A 27 -9.35 1.82 -21.62
N LYS A 28 -8.13 1.66 -22.11
CA LYS A 28 -7.05 2.67 -22.06
C LYS A 28 -6.67 3.09 -20.63
N MET A 29 -6.70 2.20 -19.68
CA MET A 29 -5.96 2.35 -18.43
C MET A 29 -4.47 2.21 -18.73
N ASN A 30 -3.64 2.93 -18.01
CA ASN A 30 -2.20 2.98 -18.28
C ASN A 30 -1.35 2.74 -17.02
N THR A 31 -1.99 2.34 -15.93
CA THR A 31 -1.29 2.10 -14.66
C THR A 31 -1.98 0.98 -13.90
N MET A 32 -1.19 0.05 -13.40
CA MET A 32 -1.57 -0.98 -12.45
C MET A 32 -0.85 -0.72 -11.13
N HIS A 33 -1.59 -0.46 -10.06
CA HIS A 33 -1.06 -0.43 -8.71
C HIS A 33 -1.18 -1.84 -8.14
N TRP A 34 -0.05 -2.43 -7.73
CA TRP A 34 0.01 -3.81 -7.26
C TRP A 34 0.27 -3.85 -5.76
N HIS A 35 -0.78 -4.05 -4.98
CA HIS A 35 -0.72 -4.16 -3.52
C HIS A 35 -0.27 -5.56 -3.11
N LEU A 36 1.01 -5.69 -2.75
CA LEU A 36 1.71 -6.96 -2.61
C LEU A 36 1.95 -7.36 -1.16
N THR A 37 1.74 -6.45 -0.21
CA THR A 37 2.06 -6.68 1.20
C THR A 37 1.01 -6.06 2.10
N ASP A 38 0.57 -6.82 3.11
CA ASP A 38 -0.37 -6.37 4.12
C ASP A 38 -0.28 -7.26 5.37
N ASP A 39 -1.11 -7.00 6.37
CA ASP A 39 -1.19 -7.78 7.61
C ASP A 39 -1.45 -9.27 7.37
N GLN A 40 -2.20 -9.60 6.30
CA GLN A 40 -2.66 -10.96 5.99
C GLN A 40 -1.74 -11.73 5.05
N GLY A 41 -0.67 -11.10 4.57
CA GLY A 41 0.29 -11.81 3.73
C GLY A 41 1.33 -10.92 3.05
N TRP A 42 2.50 -11.49 2.92
CA TRP A 42 3.61 -10.98 2.13
C TRP A 42 3.69 -11.74 0.80
N ARG A 43 3.80 -11.04 -0.34
CA ARG A 43 3.65 -11.68 -1.66
C ARG A 43 4.83 -11.48 -2.61
N VAL A 44 5.96 -10.98 -2.14
CA VAL A 44 7.15 -10.70 -2.96
C VAL A 44 8.34 -11.54 -2.49
N GLU A 45 8.99 -12.26 -3.39
CA GLU A 45 10.24 -12.96 -3.10
C GLU A 45 11.36 -11.92 -2.83
N ILE A 46 11.98 -12.01 -1.66
CA ILE A 46 13.07 -11.16 -1.19
C ILE A 46 14.22 -12.04 -0.70
N ASP A 47 15.36 -11.99 -1.37
CA ASP A 47 16.50 -12.87 -1.07
C ASP A 47 17.17 -12.54 0.27
N SER A 48 17.28 -11.24 0.60
CA SER A 48 17.89 -10.80 1.85
C SER A 48 17.06 -11.13 3.08
N HIS A 49 15.76 -11.39 2.90
CA HIS A 49 14.80 -11.64 3.97
C HIS A 49 13.89 -12.84 3.67
N PRO A 50 14.42 -14.08 3.63
CA PRO A 50 13.67 -15.27 3.21
C PRO A 50 12.52 -15.63 4.15
N GLU A 51 12.53 -15.18 5.41
CA GLU A 51 11.43 -15.40 6.36
C GLU A 51 10.15 -14.66 5.94
N LEU A 52 10.24 -13.59 5.14
CA LEU A 52 9.07 -12.93 4.56
C LEU A 52 8.26 -13.91 3.70
N ILE A 53 8.95 -14.85 3.02
CA ILE A 53 8.32 -15.89 2.22
C ILE A 53 7.93 -17.10 3.07
N THR A 54 8.85 -17.60 3.90
CA THR A 54 8.62 -18.87 4.64
C THR A 54 7.62 -18.71 5.78
N VAL A 55 7.48 -17.52 6.32
CA VAL A 55 6.55 -17.16 7.41
C VAL A 55 5.52 -16.14 6.97
N GLY A 56 5.98 -14.97 6.48
CA GLY A 56 5.10 -13.83 6.18
C GLY A 56 4.07 -14.09 5.08
N SER A 57 4.34 -15.02 4.16
CA SER A 57 3.40 -15.39 3.10
C SER A 57 2.29 -16.36 3.54
N ARG A 58 2.31 -16.83 4.80
CA ARG A 58 1.49 -17.94 5.28
C ARG A 58 0.62 -17.50 6.45
N ARG A 59 -0.70 -17.67 6.33
CA ARG A 59 -1.63 -17.48 7.44
C ARG A 59 -2.38 -18.79 7.72
N ARG A 60 -2.63 -19.08 9.00
CA ARG A 60 -3.22 -20.38 9.45
C ARG A 60 -4.66 -20.58 9.03
N SER A 61 -5.40 -19.54 8.75
CA SER A 61 -6.81 -19.53 8.35
C SER A 61 -7.18 -18.20 7.72
N SER A 62 -8.36 -18.09 7.13
CA SER A 62 -8.90 -16.82 6.62
C SER A 62 -10.30 -16.60 7.21
N ASP A 63 -10.50 -15.45 7.86
CA ASP A 63 -11.74 -15.06 8.54
C ASP A 63 -12.10 -13.62 8.13
N PHE A 64 -12.65 -13.47 6.92
CA PHE A 64 -13.01 -12.19 6.31
C PHE A 64 -14.53 -12.03 6.25
N GLY A 65 -15.09 -11.44 7.30
CA GLY A 65 -16.52 -11.19 7.42
C GLY A 65 -17.36 -12.46 7.39
N GLN A 66 -18.03 -12.72 6.28
CA GLN A 66 -18.84 -13.95 6.11
C GLN A 66 -18.06 -15.17 5.58
N TYR A 67 -16.81 -14.97 5.20
CA TYR A 67 -15.96 -16.03 4.65
C TYR A 67 -15.03 -16.57 5.73
N HIS A 68 -15.15 -17.88 6.01
CA HIS A 68 -14.37 -18.57 7.03
C HIS A 68 -13.73 -19.81 6.40
N PHE A 69 -12.42 -19.78 6.24
CA PHE A 69 -11.63 -20.90 5.75
C PHE A 69 -10.66 -21.30 6.85
N ALA A 70 -10.78 -22.56 7.33
CA ALA A 70 -9.95 -23.08 8.40
C ALA A 70 -8.56 -23.55 7.91
N GLU A 71 -8.43 -23.74 6.61
CA GLU A 71 -7.21 -24.19 5.97
C GLU A 71 -6.15 -23.08 5.95
N GLU A 72 -4.88 -23.49 6.01
CA GLU A 72 -3.76 -22.60 5.80
C GLU A 72 -3.83 -21.97 4.40
N TYR A 73 -3.63 -20.68 4.34
CA TYR A 73 -3.52 -19.93 3.10
C TYR A 73 -2.09 -19.44 2.91
N SER A 74 -1.48 -19.76 1.76
CA SER A 74 -0.10 -19.35 1.47
C SER A 74 0.10 -19.07 -0.01
N GLY A 75 1.12 -18.29 -0.33
CA GLY A 75 1.54 -18.01 -1.68
C GLY A 75 2.33 -16.70 -1.77
N TYR A 76 3.11 -16.59 -2.82
CA TYR A 76 3.89 -15.40 -3.17
C TYR A 76 4.21 -15.44 -4.67
N PHE A 77 4.64 -14.33 -5.21
CA PHE A 77 5.19 -14.25 -6.56
C PHE A 77 6.71 -14.34 -6.48
N THR A 78 7.29 -15.24 -7.28
CA THR A 78 8.72 -15.29 -7.49
C THR A 78 9.19 -14.05 -8.24
N LYS A 79 10.48 -13.73 -8.15
CA LYS A 79 11.07 -12.62 -8.91
C LYS A 79 10.86 -12.77 -10.43
N ASP A 80 10.86 -14.00 -10.93
CA ASP A 80 10.64 -14.24 -12.36
C ASP A 80 9.18 -14.03 -12.75
N GLU A 81 8.21 -14.44 -11.93
CA GLU A 81 6.78 -14.16 -12.14
C GLU A 81 6.50 -12.64 -12.11
N ILE A 82 7.15 -11.91 -11.19
CA ILE A 82 7.03 -10.45 -11.13
C ILE A 82 7.57 -9.81 -12.42
N ARG A 83 8.77 -10.22 -12.87
CA ARG A 83 9.35 -9.73 -14.12
C ARG A 83 8.48 -10.04 -15.33
N GLU A 84 7.85 -11.22 -15.35
CA GLU A 84 6.91 -11.62 -16.40
C GLU A 84 5.70 -10.71 -16.45
N VAL A 85 5.09 -10.40 -15.30
CA VAL A 85 3.94 -9.48 -15.22
C VAL A 85 4.34 -8.07 -15.63
N VAL A 86 5.46 -7.56 -15.13
CA VAL A 86 5.95 -6.21 -15.43
C VAL A 86 6.23 -6.06 -16.93
N ALA A 87 6.90 -7.03 -17.56
CA ALA A 87 7.18 -7.02 -18.98
C ALA A 87 5.89 -7.08 -19.82
N TYR A 88 4.93 -7.92 -19.41
CA TYR A 88 3.63 -8.02 -20.09
C TYR A 88 2.82 -6.73 -19.99
N ALA A 89 2.86 -6.06 -18.85
CA ALA A 89 2.20 -4.78 -18.66
C ALA A 89 2.84 -3.68 -19.53
N ASP A 90 4.17 -3.65 -19.62
CA ASP A 90 4.91 -2.70 -20.46
C ASP A 90 4.58 -2.86 -21.95
N ASP A 91 4.50 -4.11 -22.44
CA ASP A 91 4.06 -4.44 -23.82
C ASP A 91 2.63 -3.92 -24.10
N ASN A 92 1.81 -3.76 -23.06
CA ASN A 92 0.45 -3.22 -23.14
C ASN A 92 0.36 -1.73 -22.75
N TYR A 93 1.50 -1.03 -22.62
CA TYR A 93 1.58 0.38 -22.22
C TYR A 93 0.98 0.66 -20.83
N ILE A 94 1.09 -0.28 -19.91
CA ILE A 94 0.64 -0.16 -18.52
C ILE A 94 1.88 -0.18 -17.61
N GLU A 95 2.11 0.93 -16.88
CA GLU A 95 3.14 0.99 -15.85
C GLU A 95 2.66 0.27 -14.59
N VAL A 96 3.49 -0.64 -14.05
CA VAL A 96 3.23 -1.31 -12.78
C VAL A 96 3.85 -0.52 -11.63
N ILE A 97 3.04 -0.13 -10.67
CA ILE A 97 3.45 0.54 -9.43
C ILE A 97 3.33 -0.48 -8.29
N PRO A 98 4.44 -0.99 -7.73
CA PRO A 98 4.36 -1.87 -6.58
C PRO A 98 4.05 -1.10 -5.31
N GLU A 99 3.41 -1.77 -4.35
CA GLU A 99 3.24 -1.25 -3.00
C GLU A 99 3.90 -2.17 -1.97
N PHE A 100 4.71 -1.55 -1.10
CA PHE A 100 5.11 -2.07 0.19
C PHE A 100 4.57 -1.12 1.26
N ASP A 101 3.46 -1.49 1.89
CA ASP A 101 2.82 -0.66 2.90
C ASP A 101 3.60 -0.62 4.22
N MET A 102 3.76 0.58 4.77
CA MET A 102 4.47 0.84 6.03
C MET A 102 4.08 2.18 6.64
N PRO A 103 4.20 2.35 7.95
CA PRO A 103 4.59 1.39 8.98
C PRO A 103 3.44 0.51 9.49
N GLY A 104 2.19 0.83 9.12
CA GLY A 104 1.00 0.01 9.31
C GLY A 104 0.97 -1.16 8.32
N HIS A 105 -0.05 -2.02 8.42
CA HIS A 105 -0.27 -3.14 7.51
C HIS A 105 0.96 -4.06 7.34
N THR A 106 1.73 -4.24 8.43
CA THR A 106 3.01 -4.97 8.42
C THR A 106 3.04 -6.19 9.34
N LEU A 107 1.87 -6.71 9.76
CA LEU A 107 1.82 -7.86 10.65
C LEU A 107 2.45 -9.12 10.03
N SER A 108 2.39 -9.28 8.70
CA SER A 108 3.09 -10.35 7.98
C SER A 108 4.62 -10.23 8.11
N VAL A 109 5.16 -9.02 8.07
CA VAL A 109 6.58 -8.72 8.35
C VAL A 109 6.92 -9.03 9.79
N LEU A 110 6.07 -8.59 10.73
CA LEU A 110 6.30 -8.78 12.17
C LEU A 110 6.13 -10.23 12.63
N ALA A 111 5.38 -11.04 11.90
CA ALA A 111 5.32 -12.49 12.12
C ALA A 111 6.64 -13.16 11.73
N ALA A 112 7.28 -12.69 10.64
CA ALA A 112 8.59 -13.17 10.20
C ALA A 112 9.72 -12.65 11.11
N TYR A 113 9.65 -11.39 11.54
CA TYR A 113 10.67 -10.70 12.33
C TYR A 113 10.06 -9.99 13.55
N PRO A 114 9.68 -10.75 14.61
CA PRO A 114 8.98 -10.19 15.79
C PRO A 114 9.75 -9.09 16.53
N GLU A 115 11.08 -9.12 16.46
CA GLU A 115 11.98 -8.12 17.07
C GLU A 115 11.83 -6.72 16.47
N LEU A 116 11.23 -6.61 15.26
CA LEU A 116 10.92 -5.34 14.61
C LEU A 116 9.64 -4.70 15.17
N SER A 117 8.86 -5.42 15.97
CA SER A 117 7.71 -4.87 16.67
C SER A 117 8.11 -4.13 17.95
N CYS A 118 7.23 -3.25 18.43
CA CYS A 118 7.45 -2.57 19.72
C CYS A 118 7.51 -3.54 20.92
N LYS A 119 6.88 -4.71 20.78
CA LYS A 119 6.82 -5.73 21.85
C LYS A 119 7.96 -6.73 21.79
N GLY A 120 8.55 -6.97 20.62
CA GLY A 120 9.60 -7.98 20.42
C GLY A 120 9.15 -9.40 20.76
N LYS A 121 7.86 -9.72 20.61
CA LYS A 121 7.28 -11.03 20.94
C LYS A 121 6.76 -11.69 19.68
N PRO A 122 6.72 -13.03 19.61
CA PRO A 122 6.13 -13.76 18.49
C PRO A 122 4.74 -13.24 18.15
N LEU A 123 4.50 -13.05 16.88
CA LEU A 123 3.24 -12.63 16.27
C LEU A 123 2.86 -13.63 15.19
N GLU A 124 1.58 -13.67 14.84
CA GLU A 124 1.08 -14.47 13.73
C GLU A 124 0.66 -13.53 12.59
N VAL A 125 0.75 -14.02 11.36
CA VAL A 125 0.20 -13.33 10.18
C VAL A 125 -1.32 -13.17 10.37
N GLY A 126 -1.84 -12.01 9.99
CA GLY A 126 -3.24 -11.65 10.16
C GLY A 126 -4.19 -12.63 9.47
N THR A 127 -5.23 -13.05 10.19
CA THR A 127 -6.25 -13.98 9.65
C THR A 127 -7.60 -13.31 9.42
N LYS A 128 -7.72 -12.02 9.76
CA LYS A 128 -8.97 -11.23 9.70
C LYS A 128 -8.73 -9.94 8.94
N GLN A 129 -9.81 -9.36 8.42
CA GLN A 129 -9.78 -7.97 7.97
C GLN A 129 -9.66 -7.01 9.16
N GLY A 130 -9.28 -5.78 8.86
CA GLY A 130 -9.23 -4.66 9.81
C GLY A 130 -7.83 -4.18 10.11
N ILE A 131 -7.74 -3.27 11.05
CA ILE A 131 -6.51 -2.56 11.43
C ILE A 131 -5.89 -3.25 12.65
N PHE A 132 -4.62 -3.59 12.59
CA PHE A 132 -3.89 -4.23 13.68
C PHE A 132 -3.01 -3.23 14.43
N ASP A 133 -2.98 -3.36 15.76
CA ASP A 133 -2.21 -2.46 16.63
C ASP A 133 -0.68 -2.62 16.49
N ASP A 134 -0.22 -3.82 16.11
CA ASP A 134 1.20 -4.12 16.02
C ASP A 134 1.69 -3.73 14.62
N ILE A 135 2.52 -2.68 14.58
CA ILE A 135 3.12 -2.08 13.38
C ILE A 135 4.64 -2.02 13.55
N LEU A 136 5.39 -1.72 12.50
CA LEU A 136 6.85 -1.56 12.57
C LEU A 136 7.23 -0.56 13.66
N CYS A 137 8.24 -0.93 14.45
CA CYS A 137 8.74 -0.07 15.53
C CYS A 137 9.63 1.04 14.96
N ALA A 138 9.12 2.26 14.90
CA ALA A 138 9.86 3.41 14.36
C ALA A 138 11.10 3.82 15.23
N GLY A 139 11.17 3.34 16.47
CA GLY A 139 12.33 3.51 17.32
C GLY A 139 13.41 2.44 17.17
N ASN A 140 13.19 1.44 16.30
CA ASN A 140 14.14 0.37 16.04
C ASN A 140 14.83 0.57 14.68
N ASP A 141 16.14 0.73 14.66
CA ASP A 141 16.91 0.94 13.43
C ASP A 141 16.87 -0.27 12.50
N ASP A 142 16.71 -1.49 13.03
CA ASP A 142 16.56 -2.70 12.23
C ASP A 142 15.26 -2.69 11.41
N SER A 143 14.21 -1.97 11.88
CA SER A 143 12.98 -1.77 11.09
C SER A 143 13.26 -0.98 9.81
N LEU A 144 14.02 0.11 9.90
CA LEU A 144 14.45 0.88 8.73
C LEU A 144 15.41 0.11 7.84
N LYS A 145 16.31 -0.68 8.46
CA LYS A 145 17.22 -1.53 7.70
C LYS A 145 16.44 -2.52 6.84
N LEU A 146 15.47 -3.25 7.41
CA LEU A 146 14.61 -4.16 6.63
C LEU A 146 13.89 -3.41 5.52
N VAL A 147 13.30 -2.24 5.81
CA VAL A 147 12.63 -1.42 4.80
C VAL A 147 13.56 -1.10 3.63
N PHE A 148 14.80 -0.69 3.89
CA PHE A 148 15.74 -0.35 2.83
C PHE A 148 16.22 -1.57 2.04
N ASP A 149 16.47 -2.69 2.71
CA ASP A 149 16.85 -3.94 2.06
C ASP A 149 15.73 -4.41 1.09
N VAL A 150 14.49 -4.41 1.57
CA VAL A 150 13.30 -4.79 0.76
C VAL A 150 13.08 -3.82 -0.41
N LEU A 151 13.06 -2.51 -0.15
CA LEU A 151 12.90 -1.51 -1.20
C LEU A 151 14.00 -1.62 -2.25
N GLY A 152 15.25 -1.90 -1.84
CA GLY A 152 16.38 -2.08 -2.74
C GLY A 152 16.15 -3.22 -3.73
N GLU A 153 15.70 -4.39 -3.25
CA GLU A 153 15.41 -5.53 -4.13
C GLU A 153 14.16 -5.29 -4.99
N MET A 154 13.11 -4.69 -4.44
CA MET A 154 11.90 -4.40 -5.21
C MET A 154 12.15 -3.38 -6.33
N ILE A 155 13.02 -2.39 -6.13
CA ILE A 155 13.38 -1.40 -7.16
C ILE A 155 13.96 -2.08 -8.41
N GLU A 156 14.71 -3.17 -8.25
CA GLU A 156 15.27 -3.94 -9.36
C GLU A 156 14.22 -4.71 -10.17
N LEU A 157 13.12 -5.10 -9.51
CA LEU A 157 12.01 -5.82 -10.13
C LEU A 157 11.02 -4.88 -10.86
N PHE A 158 10.90 -3.65 -10.37
CA PHE A 158 9.95 -2.67 -10.87
C PHE A 158 10.67 -1.45 -11.45
N PRO A 159 10.96 -1.46 -12.77
CA PRO A 159 11.73 -0.39 -13.42
C PRO A 159 10.97 0.93 -13.51
N GLY A 160 9.64 0.94 -13.36
CA GLY A 160 8.79 2.12 -13.39
C GLY A 160 9.25 3.23 -12.45
N ARG A 161 8.79 4.43 -12.71
CA ARG A 161 9.20 5.64 -11.97
C ARG A 161 8.61 5.70 -10.56
N TYR A 162 7.42 5.12 -10.36
CA TYR A 162 6.63 5.31 -9.15
C TYR A 162 6.71 4.09 -8.25
N PHE A 163 6.64 4.33 -6.93
CA PHE A 163 6.64 3.29 -5.92
C PHE A 163 5.70 3.72 -4.77
N HIS A 164 4.72 2.90 -4.46
CA HIS A 164 3.79 3.17 -3.36
C HIS A 164 4.34 2.57 -2.06
N ILE A 165 4.33 3.35 -0.98
CA ILE A 165 4.85 2.95 0.34
C ILE A 165 3.80 3.03 1.45
N GLY A 166 2.52 3.01 1.09
CA GLY A 166 1.42 2.99 2.04
C GLY A 166 1.29 4.23 2.91
N GLY A 167 1.23 4.04 4.20
CA GLY A 167 1.22 5.09 5.20
C GLY A 167 -0.15 5.41 5.79
N ASP A 168 -1.16 4.58 5.48
CA ASP A 168 -2.50 4.64 6.03
C ASP A 168 -2.62 3.82 7.32
N GLU A 169 -3.71 4.03 8.00
CA GLU A 169 -4.24 3.23 9.11
C GLU A 169 -3.20 2.72 10.13
N ALA A 170 -2.12 3.47 10.36
CA ALA A 170 -1.06 3.09 11.30
C ALA A 170 -1.44 3.46 12.76
N PRO A 171 -1.84 2.51 13.64
CA PRO A 171 -2.23 2.81 15.00
C PRO A 171 -1.03 3.22 15.85
N LYS A 172 -1.17 4.28 16.62
CA LYS A 172 -0.08 4.83 17.46
C LYS A 172 -0.01 4.21 18.86
N VAL A 173 -0.92 3.29 19.19
CA VAL A 173 -1.06 2.75 20.56
C VAL A 173 0.23 2.06 21.05
N ARG A 174 0.94 1.35 20.15
CA ARG A 174 2.21 0.70 20.52
C ARG A 174 3.33 1.71 20.71
N TRP A 175 3.45 2.67 19.79
CA TRP A 175 4.50 3.69 19.83
C TRP A 175 4.42 4.57 21.08
N LYS A 176 3.21 4.92 21.53
CA LYS A 176 2.99 5.70 22.76
C LYS A 176 3.60 5.06 24.00
N ASN A 177 3.65 3.74 24.03
CA ASN A 177 4.14 2.97 25.17
C ASN A 177 5.50 2.30 24.90
N CYS A 178 6.12 2.52 23.75
CA CYS A 178 7.37 1.91 23.36
C CYS A 178 8.55 2.81 23.77
N PRO A 179 9.46 2.34 24.68
CA PRO A 179 10.61 3.16 25.10
C PRO A 179 11.52 3.57 23.92
N LYS A 180 11.68 2.69 22.91
CA LYS A 180 12.50 2.98 21.71
C LYS A 180 11.86 4.10 20.88
N CYS A 181 10.55 4.04 20.62
CA CYS A 181 9.84 5.08 19.87
C CYS A 181 9.86 6.42 20.62
N GLN A 182 9.61 6.42 21.93
CA GLN A 182 9.65 7.64 22.74
C GLN A 182 11.06 8.24 22.82
N ALA A 183 12.11 7.39 22.90
CA ALA A 183 13.49 7.85 22.84
C ALA A 183 13.81 8.49 21.47
N ARG A 184 13.38 7.88 20.36
CA ARG A 184 13.54 8.42 19.02
C ARG A 184 12.83 9.77 18.85
N MET A 185 11.60 9.89 19.34
CA MET A 185 10.87 11.16 19.31
C MET A 185 11.62 12.26 20.07
N LYS A 186 12.14 11.93 21.24
CA LYS A 186 12.93 12.88 22.04
C LYS A 186 14.23 13.28 21.35
N GLU A 187 14.95 12.32 20.78
CA GLU A 187 16.20 12.55 20.03
C GLU A 187 16.00 13.50 18.86
N LEU A 188 14.91 13.31 18.11
CA LEU A 188 14.59 14.09 16.91
C LEU A 188 13.77 15.36 17.19
N GLY A 189 13.36 15.59 18.43
CA GLY A 189 12.52 16.73 18.80
C GLY A 189 11.11 16.70 18.22
N LEU A 190 10.57 15.50 17.95
CA LEU A 190 9.23 15.29 17.40
C LEU A 190 8.16 15.50 18.47
N LYS A 191 7.02 16.09 18.11
CA LYS A 191 5.97 16.49 19.05
C LYS A 191 5.06 15.34 19.45
N ASP A 192 4.77 14.45 18.47
CA ASP A 192 3.80 13.36 18.65
C ASP A 192 4.13 12.19 17.71
N GLU A 193 3.35 11.12 17.82
CA GLU A 193 3.51 9.92 17.01
C GLU A 193 3.11 10.11 15.54
N GLU A 194 2.37 11.16 15.20
CA GLU A 194 2.12 11.51 13.79
C GLU A 194 3.40 12.07 13.15
N GLU A 195 4.13 12.93 13.86
CA GLU A 195 5.45 13.39 13.39
C GLU A 195 6.46 12.22 13.35
N LEU A 196 6.38 11.25 14.28
CA LEU A 196 7.21 10.05 14.22
C LEU A 196 6.91 9.19 12.98
N GLN A 197 5.63 9.03 12.61
CA GLN A 197 5.27 8.39 11.35
C GLN A 197 5.80 9.19 10.15
N GLY A 198 5.63 10.50 10.18
CA GLY A 198 6.15 11.36 9.13
C GLY A 198 7.65 11.20 8.93
N TRP A 199 8.42 11.18 10.02
CA TRP A 199 9.86 10.93 9.98
C TRP A 199 10.18 9.55 9.40
N PHE A 200 9.48 8.50 9.82
CA PHE A 200 9.71 7.13 9.34
C PHE A 200 9.45 7.02 7.83
N VAL A 201 8.31 7.55 7.35
CA VAL A 201 7.94 7.57 5.93
C VAL A 201 8.95 8.39 5.11
N LEU A 202 9.45 9.52 5.65
CA LEU A 202 10.47 10.33 4.99
C LEU A 202 11.76 9.56 4.73
N GLN A 203 12.17 8.63 5.63
CA GLN A 203 13.36 7.81 5.39
C GLN A 203 13.19 6.93 4.13
N ALA A 204 12.00 6.34 3.94
CA ALA A 204 11.69 5.55 2.75
C ALA A 204 11.58 6.43 1.48
N ILE A 205 10.96 7.62 1.59
CA ILE A 205 10.90 8.60 0.50
C ILE A 205 12.29 9.00 0.04
N ASP A 206 13.18 9.33 0.97
CA ASP A 206 14.56 9.74 0.68
C ASP A 206 15.37 8.59 0.05
N PHE A 207 15.13 7.35 0.50
CA PHE A 207 15.74 6.17 -0.10
C PHE A 207 15.29 6.01 -1.56
N LEU A 208 13.98 6.02 -1.82
CA LEU A 208 13.43 5.93 -3.17
C LEU A 208 13.94 7.04 -4.08
N LYS A 209 13.99 8.27 -3.59
CA LYS A 209 14.50 9.43 -4.33
C LYS A 209 15.97 9.28 -4.74
N LYS A 210 16.82 8.75 -3.85
CA LYS A 210 18.22 8.43 -4.18
C LYS A 210 18.36 7.40 -5.30
N HIS A 211 17.35 6.53 -5.47
CA HIS A 211 17.28 5.54 -6.55
C HIS A 211 16.46 6.01 -7.76
N GLY A 212 16.17 7.32 -7.86
CA GLY A 212 15.46 7.91 -9.00
C GLY A 212 13.96 7.60 -9.04
N LYS A 213 13.40 7.08 -7.96
CA LYS A 213 11.96 6.79 -7.85
C LYS A 213 11.21 7.95 -7.20
N THR A 214 9.92 8.05 -7.51
CA THR A 214 8.98 8.98 -6.86
C THR A 214 8.04 8.19 -5.97
N ALA A 215 8.00 8.51 -4.69
CA ALA A 215 7.11 7.86 -3.75
C ALA A 215 5.66 8.28 -3.93
N ILE A 216 4.75 7.33 -3.73
CA ILE A 216 3.31 7.56 -3.56
C ILE A 216 2.97 7.13 -2.14
N VAL A 217 2.11 7.88 -1.46
CA VAL A 217 1.64 7.57 -0.10
C VAL A 217 0.14 7.78 0.01
N TRP A 218 -0.52 7.02 0.88
CA TRP A 218 -1.90 7.30 1.26
C TRP A 218 -2.02 8.63 2.01
N ASN A 219 -3.18 9.28 1.91
CA ASN A 219 -3.40 10.64 2.42
C ASN A 219 -3.17 10.81 3.93
N GLU A 220 -3.24 9.75 4.74
CA GLU A 220 -2.97 9.82 6.18
C GLU A 220 -1.53 10.23 6.51
N SER A 221 -0.58 9.96 5.63
CA SER A 221 0.80 10.42 5.79
C SER A 221 0.91 11.95 5.91
N LEU A 222 -0.08 12.69 5.36
CA LEU A 222 -0.18 14.14 5.51
C LEU A 222 -0.50 14.58 6.95
N ASN A 223 -0.94 13.67 7.83
CA ASN A 223 -1.25 14.01 9.23
C ASN A 223 -0.02 14.54 9.98
N SER A 224 1.16 14.10 9.60
CA SER A 224 2.42 14.57 10.18
C SER A 224 2.74 16.03 9.87
N GLY A 225 2.18 16.59 8.80
CA GLY A 225 2.56 17.91 8.29
C GLY A 225 3.97 17.99 7.68
N MET A 226 4.66 16.84 7.52
CA MET A 226 6.08 16.79 7.12
C MET A 226 6.30 16.39 5.66
N MET A 227 5.25 15.99 4.94
CA MET A 227 5.38 15.42 3.60
C MET A 227 5.86 16.47 2.58
N PRO A 228 6.91 16.13 1.79
CA PRO A 228 7.44 17.03 0.76
C PRO A 228 6.49 17.08 -0.45
N LYS A 229 6.60 18.14 -1.26
CA LYS A 229 5.71 18.34 -2.42
C LYS A 229 6.08 17.52 -3.66
N ASP A 230 7.23 16.92 -3.67
CA ASP A 230 7.76 16.13 -4.79
C ASP A 230 7.37 14.65 -4.77
N ILE A 231 6.50 14.27 -3.84
CA ILE A 231 5.80 12.97 -3.81
C ILE A 231 4.40 13.08 -4.42
N ILE A 232 3.72 11.94 -4.51
CA ILE A 232 2.31 11.88 -4.90
C ILE A 232 1.51 11.40 -3.70
N VAL A 233 0.38 12.02 -3.43
CA VAL A 233 -0.55 11.62 -2.37
C VAL A 233 -1.77 10.94 -3.00
N GLN A 234 -2.09 9.74 -2.54
CA GLN A 234 -3.29 9.02 -2.96
C GLN A 234 -4.40 9.26 -1.94
N ARG A 235 -5.47 9.90 -2.41
CA ARG A 235 -6.66 10.22 -1.61
C ARG A 235 -7.66 9.08 -1.70
N TRP A 236 -8.04 8.50 -0.54
CA TRP A 236 -9.11 7.51 -0.46
C TRP A 236 -10.22 7.92 0.52
N MET A 237 -9.88 8.34 1.73
CA MET A 237 -10.80 8.83 2.74
C MET A 237 -10.15 9.99 3.52
N ASP A 238 -10.30 11.20 3.03
CA ASP A 238 -9.67 12.39 3.62
C ASP A 238 -10.69 13.33 4.26
N LYS A 239 -11.05 13.04 5.52
CA LYS A 239 -12.04 13.80 6.28
C LYS A 239 -11.61 15.24 6.59
N LYS A 240 -10.34 15.57 6.43
CA LYS A 240 -9.77 16.91 6.73
C LYS A 240 -9.36 17.67 5.49
N ASP A 241 -9.61 17.12 4.30
CA ASP A 241 -9.24 17.70 3.00
C ASP A 241 -7.75 18.11 2.87
N ARG A 242 -6.87 17.43 3.60
CA ARG A 242 -5.42 17.70 3.57
C ARG A 242 -4.80 17.43 2.20
N SER A 243 -5.30 16.44 1.47
CA SER A 243 -4.88 16.16 0.11
C SER A 243 -5.28 17.27 -0.86
N VAL A 244 -6.44 17.91 -0.64
CA VAL A 244 -6.87 19.11 -1.39
C VAL A 244 -5.94 20.28 -1.09
N GLU A 245 -5.62 20.52 0.18
CA GLU A 245 -4.66 21.54 0.57
C GLU A 245 -3.27 21.25 -0.03
N PHE A 246 -2.81 20.00 0.01
CA PHE A 246 -1.54 19.57 -0.58
C PHE A 246 -1.51 19.87 -2.09
N ALA A 247 -2.58 19.52 -2.82
CA ALA A 247 -2.69 19.78 -4.24
C ALA A 247 -2.74 21.30 -4.56
N ASN A 248 -3.48 22.09 -3.79
CA ASN A 248 -3.53 23.54 -3.94
C ASN A 248 -2.17 24.20 -3.70
N ASN A 249 -1.31 23.58 -2.91
CA ASN A 249 0.06 24.03 -2.63
C ASN A 249 1.12 23.45 -3.58
N GLY A 250 0.72 22.79 -4.68
CA GLY A 250 1.61 22.34 -5.75
C GLY A 250 2.05 20.87 -5.64
N GLY A 251 1.57 20.10 -4.66
CA GLY A 251 1.78 18.64 -4.59
C GLY A 251 0.83 17.91 -5.54
N LYS A 252 1.20 16.71 -6.00
CA LYS A 252 0.37 15.89 -6.88
C LYS A 252 -0.56 14.98 -6.07
N MET A 253 -1.79 14.75 -6.58
CA MET A 253 -2.80 13.93 -5.94
C MET A 253 -3.39 12.92 -6.93
N ILE A 254 -3.52 11.65 -6.50
CA ILE A 254 -4.35 10.62 -7.13
C ILE A 254 -5.68 10.56 -6.36
N VAL A 255 -6.80 10.40 -7.09
CA VAL A 255 -8.13 10.29 -6.49
C VAL A 255 -8.61 8.85 -6.55
N SER A 256 -8.76 8.23 -5.38
CA SER A 256 -9.24 6.84 -5.18
C SER A 256 -10.37 6.81 -4.15
N GLU A 257 -11.37 7.72 -4.28
CA GLU A 257 -12.43 7.93 -3.29
C GLU A 257 -13.18 6.65 -2.93
N PHE A 258 -13.12 6.26 -1.65
CA PHE A 258 -13.68 5.04 -1.08
C PHE A 258 -15.13 4.77 -1.51
N TYR A 259 -16.02 5.74 -1.36
CA TYR A 259 -17.44 5.54 -1.67
C TYR A 259 -17.78 5.52 -3.17
N TYR A 260 -16.79 5.75 -4.05
CA TYR A 260 -17.02 5.90 -5.48
C TYR A 260 -16.21 4.92 -6.33
N TYR A 261 -14.96 4.67 -5.97
CA TYR A 261 -14.00 3.96 -6.82
C TYR A 261 -13.59 2.58 -6.29
N TYR A 262 -13.96 2.22 -5.06
CA TYR A 262 -13.68 0.90 -4.51
C TYR A 262 -14.59 -0.14 -5.16
N CYS A 263 -14.00 -1.02 -5.99
CA CYS A 263 -14.74 -1.99 -6.82
C CYS A 263 -15.10 -3.27 -6.08
N ASP A 264 -14.57 -3.48 -4.90
CA ASP A 264 -14.80 -4.63 -4.01
C ASP A 264 -16.13 -4.55 -3.23
N TYR A 265 -16.78 -3.39 -3.22
CA TYR A 265 -18.05 -3.20 -2.54
C TYR A 265 -19.26 -3.52 -3.43
N PRO A 266 -20.36 -4.04 -2.83
CA PRO A 266 -21.59 -4.36 -3.59
C PRO A 266 -22.13 -3.16 -4.36
N TYR A 267 -22.73 -3.41 -5.53
CA TYR A 267 -23.36 -2.37 -6.37
C TYR A 267 -24.43 -1.54 -5.67
N GLY A 268 -25.03 -2.05 -4.59
CA GLY A 268 -25.94 -1.29 -3.73
C GLY A 268 -25.24 -0.12 -3.02
N MET A 269 -23.94 -0.21 -2.77
CA MET A 269 -23.13 0.81 -2.13
C MET A 269 -22.32 1.63 -3.15
N THR A 270 -21.73 0.98 -4.14
CA THR A 270 -20.89 1.59 -5.18
C THR A 270 -21.42 1.19 -6.57
N SER A 271 -22.53 1.83 -7.01
CA SER A 271 -23.10 1.55 -8.32
C SER A 271 -22.27 2.19 -9.45
N LEU A 272 -22.31 1.60 -10.65
CA LEU A 272 -21.64 2.17 -11.84
C LEU A 272 -22.04 3.64 -12.09
N LYS A 273 -23.32 4.00 -11.87
CA LYS A 273 -23.78 5.39 -11.98
C LYS A 273 -23.07 6.29 -10.96
N LYS A 274 -22.90 5.82 -9.74
CA LYS A 274 -22.23 6.58 -8.66
C LYS A 274 -20.75 6.74 -9.00
N THR A 275 -20.06 5.67 -9.39
CA THR A 275 -18.66 5.72 -9.81
C THR A 275 -18.46 6.71 -10.96
N TYR A 276 -19.34 6.64 -11.99
CA TYR A 276 -19.28 7.55 -13.15
C TYR A 276 -19.58 9.02 -12.79
N SER A 277 -20.29 9.28 -11.70
CA SER A 277 -20.72 10.64 -11.31
C SER A 277 -19.65 11.42 -10.54
N LEU A 278 -18.57 10.78 -10.09
CA LEU A 278 -17.52 11.49 -9.35
C LEU A 278 -16.71 12.38 -10.30
N ASP A 279 -16.69 13.67 -9.99
CA ASP A 279 -15.71 14.60 -10.57
C ASP A 279 -14.40 14.48 -9.80
N PRO A 280 -13.29 14.07 -10.42
CA PRO A 280 -11.99 13.98 -9.75
C PRO A 280 -11.45 15.34 -9.30
N TYR A 281 -12.04 16.44 -9.77
CA TYR A 281 -11.76 17.77 -9.26
C TYR A 281 -12.53 18.02 -7.96
N ILE A 282 -12.08 17.38 -6.90
CA ILE A 282 -12.70 17.41 -5.57
C ILE A 282 -12.99 18.85 -5.13
N LYS A 283 -14.14 19.02 -4.45
CA LYS A 283 -14.54 20.34 -3.91
C LYS A 283 -13.42 20.93 -3.05
N GLY A 284 -13.11 22.21 -3.26
CA GLY A 284 -12.06 22.92 -2.55
C GLY A 284 -10.76 23.07 -3.34
N LEU A 285 -10.60 22.35 -4.46
CA LEU A 285 -9.46 22.57 -5.36
C LEU A 285 -9.57 23.94 -6.05
N THR A 286 -8.49 24.68 -6.02
CA THR A 286 -8.28 25.87 -6.85
C THR A 286 -8.04 25.46 -8.31
N GLU A 287 -8.11 26.40 -9.26
CA GLU A 287 -7.78 26.12 -10.66
C GLU A 287 -6.33 25.62 -10.82
N GLU A 288 -5.41 26.08 -9.98
CA GLU A 288 -4.05 25.57 -9.95
C GLU A 288 -3.97 24.17 -9.31
N GLY A 289 -4.71 23.96 -8.22
CA GLY A 289 -4.82 22.64 -7.58
C GLY A 289 -5.40 21.56 -8.49
N LYS A 290 -6.33 21.92 -9.38
CA LYS A 290 -6.88 20.97 -10.38
C LYS A 290 -5.81 20.45 -11.34
N LYS A 291 -4.81 21.24 -11.69
CA LYS A 291 -3.67 20.83 -12.54
C LYS A 291 -2.79 19.78 -11.85
N ASN A 292 -2.87 19.70 -10.53
CA ASN A 292 -2.11 18.78 -9.70
C ASN A 292 -2.88 17.46 -9.43
N VAL A 293 -4.11 17.30 -9.93
CA VAL A 293 -4.78 16.00 -9.96
C VAL A 293 -4.09 15.14 -11.02
N PHE A 294 -3.30 14.18 -10.53
CA PHE A 294 -2.44 13.35 -11.37
C PHE A 294 -3.23 12.26 -12.10
N GLY A 295 -4.28 11.75 -11.45
CA GLY A 295 -5.14 10.73 -12.03
C GLY A 295 -6.22 10.24 -11.07
N VAL A 296 -6.89 9.17 -11.53
CA VAL A 296 -7.88 8.43 -10.76
C VAL A 296 -7.49 6.96 -10.72
N GLU A 297 -7.84 6.28 -9.65
CA GLU A 297 -7.60 4.85 -9.47
C GLU A 297 -8.82 4.15 -8.88
N CYS A 298 -9.10 2.95 -9.40
CA CYS A 298 -10.14 2.06 -8.90
C CYS A 298 -9.49 0.88 -8.17
N PRO A 299 -9.51 0.86 -6.83
CA PRO A 299 -9.01 -0.26 -6.05
C PRO A 299 -9.92 -1.49 -6.12
N ILE A 300 -9.28 -2.67 -6.15
CA ILE A 300 -9.90 -3.99 -6.00
C ILE A 300 -9.24 -4.65 -4.79
N TRP A 301 -9.83 -4.45 -3.60
CA TRP A 301 -9.43 -5.13 -2.39
C TRP A 301 -10.01 -6.55 -2.38
N THR A 302 -9.28 -7.50 -1.81
CA THR A 302 -9.62 -8.92 -1.98
C THR A 302 -10.03 -9.64 -0.70
N GLU A 303 -10.36 -8.93 0.38
CA GLU A 303 -10.86 -9.58 1.59
C GLU A 303 -12.11 -10.42 1.33
N TYR A 304 -12.97 -9.94 0.44
CA TYR A 304 -14.23 -10.59 0.09
C TYR A 304 -14.21 -11.26 -1.30
N VAL A 305 -13.07 -11.25 -1.97
CA VAL A 305 -12.87 -11.88 -3.29
C VAL A 305 -12.00 -13.11 -3.11
N CYS A 306 -12.61 -14.22 -2.68
CA CYS A 306 -11.88 -15.44 -2.31
C CYS A 306 -11.44 -16.27 -3.52
N ASP A 307 -12.26 -16.28 -4.58
CA ASP A 307 -11.96 -16.88 -5.86
C ASP A 307 -11.89 -15.79 -6.91
N PHE A 308 -10.70 -15.60 -7.46
CA PHE A 308 -10.48 -14.60 -8.50
C PHE A 308 -11.09 -15.10 -9.82
N ASP A 309 -12.39 -15.08 -9.91
CA ASP A 309 -13.11 -15.31 -11.15
C ASP A 309 -13.19 -14.00 -11.94
N LEU A 310 -12.54 -13.99 -13.10
CA LEU A 310 -12.56 -12.85 -14.01
C LEU A 310 -13.98 -12.44 -14.46
N SER A 311 -14.97 -13.25 -14.21
CA SER A 311 -16.37 -12.89 -14.42
C SER A 311 -16.85 -11.76 -13.48
N LEU A 312 -16.08 -11.42 -12.44
CA LEU A 312 -16.36 -10.37 -11.48
C LEU A 312 -15.72 -9.02 -11.85
N ILE A 313 -14.94 -8.98 -12.91
CA ILE A 313 -14.26 -7.79 -13.46
C ILE A 313 -14.89 -7.43 -14.82
#